data_b27df15563822b9226365380963268cb
#
_entry.id   b27df15563822b9226365380963268cb
#
_cell.length_a   1.000
_cell.length_b   1.000
_cell.length_c   1.000
_cell.angle_alpha   90.00
_cell.angle_beta   90.00
_cell.angle_gamma   90.00
#
_symmetry.space_group_name_H-M   'P 1'
#
loop_
_entity.id
_entity.type
_entity.pdbx_description
1 polymer ?
#
loop_
_entity_poly.entity_id
_entity_poly.type
_entity_poly.pdbx_seq_one_letter_code
_entity_poly.pdbx_strand_id
1 'polypeptide(L)'
;SKRLTATSVIPQEVTNYDSSKIALTPILSPLVISGVDSEVLHRMQPLFHACGLYPVQGGSYVSYPETLGKINLVPGASVAAILVRGDLSAAVVGTVTYVEGKDVLAFGHPFLQTGNANLPMASAYVYTVLCSQSNSVKMASPVEVIGRICQDRKSGIAGVLGESAPMIPCHIEVEGSQKLTYDFELADNKLLTPSLVLMAAQSAVLCTERKVGEKSVNVKLSARIERYEKPVVIENVFYELDQSWFSLNHIVQPFAMIINNQFQEVHVNRIDLNIKILDIRKTAYIESISVDKKQVKPGDTVQVDVSLKPF
;
A
#
# COMPACT_ATOMS: atom_id res chain seq x y z
N SER A 1 -22.28 -21.64 -2.33
CA SER A 1 -21.30 -20.54 -2.36
C SER A 1 -21.74 -19.52 -3.40
N LYS A 2 -22.27 -18.38 -2.96
CA LYS A 2 -22.57 -17.24 -3.85
C LYS A 2 -21.39 -16.28 -3.77
N ARG A 3 -20.70 -16.08 -4.89
CA ARG A 3 -19.72 -15.01 -5.05
C ARG A 3 -20.45 -13.67 -4.96
N LEU A 4 -20.03 -12.81 -4.03
CA LEU A 4 -20.39 -11.41 -3.99
C LEU A 4 -19.49 -10.67 -4.98
N THR A 5 -20.07 -10.19 -6.07
CA THR A 5 -19.41 -9.25 -6.98
C THR A 5 -19.58 -7.84 -6.40
N ALA A 6 -18.47 -7.22 -6.00
CA ALA A 6 -18.49 -5.82 -5.60
C ALA A 6 -18.67 -4.94 -6.84
N THR A 7 -19.84 -4.32 -6.96
CA THR A 7 -20.10 -3.27 -7.95
C THR A 7 -19.86 -1.93 -7.26
N SER A 8 -18.87 -1.17 -7.73
CA SER A 8 -18.63 0.20 -7.28
C SER A 8 -19.80 1.09 -7.72
N VAL A 9 -20.59 1.55 -6.77
CA VAL A 9 -21.62 2.57 -7.01
C VAL A 9 -21.28 3.76 -6.14
N ILE A 10 -20.86 4.87 -6.77
CA ILE A 10 -21.00 6.21 -6.17
C ILE A 10 -22.51 6.45 -6.04
N PRO A 11 -23.05 6.78 -4.85
CA PRO A 11 -24.46 7.04 -4.73
C PRO A 11 -24.84 8.30 -5.53
N GLN A 12 -25.51 8.13 -6.64
CA GLN A 12 -26.38 9.20 -7.15
C GLN A 12 -27.56 9.35 -6.18
N GLU A 13 -28.00 10.56 -5.97
CA GLU A 13 -29.13 10.88 -5.09
C GLU A 13 -30.30 9.93 -5.35
N VAL A 14 -30.65 9.14 -4.34
CA VAL A 14 -31.79 8.22 -4.41
C VAL A 14 -33.03 9.00 -4.12
N THR A 15 -33.74 9.43 -5.14
CA THR A 15 -35.00 10.14 -5.05
C THR A 15 -36.27 9.25 -4.97
N ASN A 16 -36.13 7.91 -5.04
CA ASN A 16 -37.23 6.97 -4.89
C ASN A 16 -36.83 5.77 -4.02
N TYR A 17 -37.32 5.75 -2.79
CA TYR A 17 -37.27 4.60 -1.90
C TYR A 17 -38.27 3.53 -2.33
N ASP A 18 -37.82 2.53 -3.06
CA ASP A 18 -38.54 1.26 -3.17
C ASP A 18 -38.12 0.36 -1.99
N SER A 19 -39.01 0.24 -1.01
CA SER A 19 -38.78 -0.53 0.22
C SER A 19 -38.60 -2.04 -0.01
N SER A 20 -38.79 -2.54 -1.23
CA SER A 20 -38.62 -3.97 -1.58
C SER A 20 -37.17 -4.38 -1.86
N LYS A 21 -36.21 -3.42 -1.92
CA LYS A 21 -34.79 -3.70 -2.17
C LYS A 21 -33.92 -2.98 -1.16
N ILE A 22 -33.89 -3.44 0.08
CA ILE A 22 -32.88 -3.01 1.06
C ILE A 22 -31.56 -3.70 0.67
N ALA A 23 -30.73 -3.01 -0.09
CA ALA A 23 -29.35 -3.42 -0.33
C ALA A 23 -28.48 -2.86 0.81
N LEU A 24 -27.95 -3.74 1.66
CA LEU A 24 -26.93 -3.38 2.63
C LEU A 24 -25.62 -3.11 1.89
N THR A 25 -25.17 -1.86 1.92
CA THR A 25 -23.87 -1.46 1.37
C THR A 25 -22.83 -1.52 2.49
N PRO A 26 -21.70 -2.24 2.33
CA PRO A 26 -20.64 -2.22 3.32
C PRO A 26 -20.09 -0.79 3.50
N ILE A 27 -19.96 -0.36 4.75
CA ILE A 27 -19.28 0.90 5.07
C ILE A 27 -17.78 0.61 5.06
N LEU A 28 -17.07 1.28 4.13
CA LEU A 28 -15.61 1.19 4.04
C LEU A 28 -14.96 2.09 5.08
N SER A 29 -13.85 1.67 5.67
CA SER A 29 -13.08 2.49 6.60
C SER A 29 -12.30 3.57 5.86
N PRO A 30 -12.47 4.87 6.18
CA PRO A 30 -11.71 5.94 5.54
C PRO A 30 -10.22 5.80 5.82
N LEU A 31 -9.42 5.71 4.77
CA LEU A 31 -7.95 5.70 4.81
C LEU A 31 -7.47 7.10 4.40
N VAL A 32 -7.02 7.89 5.37
CA VAL A 32 -6.47 9.23 5.11
C VAL A 32 -5.02 9.08 4.64
N ILE A 33 -4.74 9.59 3.45
CA ILE A 33 -3.42 9.50 2.82
C ILE A 33 -2.92 10.92 2.50
N SER A 34 -1.74 11.27 2.98
CA SER A 34 -1.09 12.56 2.76
C SER A 34 0.25 12.36 2.04
N GLY A 35 0.65 13.34 1.22
CA GLY A 35 1.90 13.28 0.45
C GLY A 35 1.80 12.48 -0.85
N VAL A 36 0.61 12.09 -1.29
CA VAL A 36 0.36 11.30 -2.51
C VAL A 36 -0.38 12.17 -3.53
N ASP A 37 -0.02 12.03 -4.80
CA ASP A 37 -0.75 12.66 -5.90
C ASP A 37 -2.14 12.05 -6.06
N SER A 38 -3.12 12.87 -6.44
CA SER A 38 -4.51 12.45 -6.64
C SER A 38 -4.66 11.36 -7.71
N GLU A 39 -3.79 11.35 -8.72
CA GLU A 39 -3.80 10.32 -9.76
C GLU A 39 -3.40 8.95 -9.19
N VAL A 40 -2.38 8.91 -8.32
CA VAL A 40 -1.99 7.67 -7.62
C VAL A 40 -3.15 7.16 -6.77
N LEU A 41 -3.77 8.04 -5.98
CA LEU A 41 -4.93 7.66 -5.17
C LEU A 41 -6.05 7.07 -6.01
N HIS A 42 -6.39 7.70 -7.12
CA HIS A 42 -7.44 7.20 -8.01
C HIS A 42 -7.10 5.81 -8.57
N ARG A 43 -5.87 5.60 -9.01
CA ARG A 43 -5.40 4.29 -9.53
C ARG A 43 -5.35 3.20 -8.45
N MET A 44 -5.03 3.58 -7.20
CA MET A 44 -4.97 2.66 -6.06
C MET A 44 -6.34 2.36 -5.45
N GLN A 45 -7.35 3.16 -5.74
CA GLN A 45 -8.69 3.03 -5.15
C GLN A 45 -9.27 1.60 -5.23
N PRO A 46 -9.23 0.89 -6.38
CA PRO A 46 -9.77 -0.48 -6.46
C PRO A 46 -9.07 -1.46 -5.52
N LEU A 47 -7.74 -1.30 -5.32
CA LEU A 47 -6.97 -2.17 -4.43
C LEU A 47 -7.36 -1.95 -2.97
N PHE A 48 -7.49 -0.70 -2.54
CA PHE A 48 -7.92 -0.37 -1.19
C PHE A 48 -9.39 -0.74 -0.92
N HIS A 49 -10.28 -0.52 -1.89
CA HIS A 49 -11.69 -0.94 -1.77
C HIS A 49 -11.81 -2.47 -1.60
N ALA A 50 -11.00 -3.26 -2.30
CA ALA A 50 -10.97 -4.72 -2.13
C ALA A 50 -10.56 -5.14 -0.70
N CYS A 51 -9.84 -4.27 0.02
CA CYS A 51 -9.45 -4.46 1.41
C CYS A 51 -10.45 -3.82 2.42
N GLY A 52 -11.58 -3.28 1.96
CA GLY A 52 -12.53 -2.61 2.83
C GLY A 52 -12.15 -1.18 3.25
N LEU A 53 -11.20 -0.56 2.52
CA LEU A 53 -10.70 0.79 2.79
C LEU A 53 -11.18 1.77 1.72
N TYR A 54 -11.53 2.99 2.12
CA TYR A 54 -11.86 4.10 1.23
C TYR A 54 -10.76 5.17 1.30
N PRO A 55 -9.87 5.28 0.29
CA PRO A 55 -8.79 6.26 0.32
C PRO A 55 -9.35 7.68 0.18
N VAL A 56 -8.93 8.54 1.10
CA VAL A 56 -9.26 9.97 1.15
C VAL A 56 -7.96 10.75 1.13
N GLN A 57 -7.84 11.70 0.22
CA GLN A 57 -6.66 12.55 0.16
C GLN A 57 -6.63 13.48 1.38
N GLY A 58 -5.60 13.33 2.21
CA GLY A 58 -5.27 14.26 3.28
C GLY A 58 -4.56 15.49 2.74
N GLY A 59 -4.44 16.52 3.59
CA GLY A 59 -3.58 17.67 3.32
C GLY A 59 -2.10 17.32 3.40
N SER A 60 -1.22 18.31 3.21
CA SER A 60 0.20 18.18 3.53
C SER A 60 0.36 17.79 4.99
N TYR A 61 1.41 17.00 5.28
CA TYR A 61 1.76 16.67 6.67
C TYR A 61 1.96 17.98 7.45
N VAL A 62 1.07 18.22 8.38
CA VAL A 62 1.22 19.33 9.34
C VAL A 62 1.75 18.73 10.63
N SER A 63 2.92 19.19 11.06
CA SER A 63 3.42 18.80 12.37
C SER A 63 2.41 19.21 13.44
N TYR A 64 2.14 18.28 14.35
CA TYR A 64 1.27 18.55 15.50
C TYR A 64 1.85 19.70 16.32
N PRO A 65 1.05 20.71 16.65
CA PRO A 65 1.53 21.81 17.49
C PRO A 65 1.96 21.29 18.86
N GLU A 66 3.23 21.41 19.21
CA GLU A 66 3.76 20.98 20.52
C GLU A 66 3.02 21.64 21.70
N THR A 67 2.38 22.78 21.44
CA THR A 67 1.57 23.53 22.42
C THR A 67 0.31 22.79 22.89
N LEU A 68 -0.16 21.77 22.17
CA LEU A 68 -1.39 21.04 22.53
C LEU A 68 -1.17 19.92 23.56
N GLY A 69 0.09 19.67 23.96
CA GLY A 69 0.41 18.67 24.99
C GLY A 69 0.13 17.22 24.57
N LYS A 70 0.32 16.26 25.47
CA LYS A 70 0.05 14.85 25.22
C LYS A 70 -1.46 14.60 25.11
N ILE A 71 -1.84 13.89 24.06
CA ILE A 71 -3.25 13.44 23.89
C ILE A 71 -3.48 12.24 24.79
N ASN A 72 -4.31 12.41 25.81
CA ASN A 72 -4.76 11.30 26.65
C ASN A 72 -5.78 10.43 25.90
N LEU A 73 -5.54 9.12 25.89
CA LEU A 73 -6.46 8.18 25.29
C LEU A 73 -7.57 7.86 26.31
N VAL A 74 -8.74 8.42 26.07
CA VAL A 74 -9.95 8.18 26.86
C VAL A 74 -11.12 7.80 25.91
N PRO A 75 -12.19 7.18 26.41
CA PRO A 75 -13.37 6.94 25.59
C PRO A 75 -13.84 8.24 24.87
N GLY A 76 -14.06 8.15 23.55
CA GLY A 76 -14.35 9.29 22.70
C GLY A 76 -13.14 9.95 22.05
N ALA A 77 -11.92 9.71 22.52
CA ALA A 77 -10.70 10.20 21.87
C ALA A 77 -10.50 9.58 20.50
N SER A 78 -9.72 10.23 19.64
CA SER A 78 -9.37 9.69 18.34
C SER A 78 -8.07 8.88 18.39
N VAL A 79 -8.07 7.72 17.75
CA VAL A 79 -6.96 6.78 17.67
C VAL A 79 -6.74 6.38 16.23
N ALA A 80 -5.47 6.22 15.81
CA ALA A 80 -5.09 5.85 14.46
C ALA A 80 -4.39 4.50 14.41
N ALA A 81 -4.70 3.73 13.36
CA ALA A 81 -3.88 2.62 12.87
C ALA A 81 -2.96 3.16 11.77
N ILE A 82 -1.65 3.12 11.98
CA ILE A 82 -0.68 3.62 11.00
C ILE A 82 -0.37 2.52 10.00
N LEU A 83 -0.50 2.82 8.71
CA LEU A 83 -0.11 1.93 7.61
C LEU A 83 1.18 2.38 6.93
N VAL A 84 1.40 3.68 6.80
CA VAL A 84 2.62 4.28 6.26
C VAL A 84 2.98 5.51 7.04
N ARG A 85 4.27 5.71 7.28
CA ARG A 85 4.84 6.98 7.79
C ARG A 85 6.17 7.27 7.12
N GLY A 86 6.60 8.53 7.14
CA GLY A 86 7.81 9.04 6.48
C GLY A 86 7.44 10.12 5.48
N ASP A 87 8.02 10.10 4.27
CA ASP A 87 7.78 11.11 3.22
C ASP A 87 6.33 11.12 2.71
N LEU A 88 5.57 10.06 2.97
CA LEU A 88 4.11 10.07 2.89
C LEU A 88 3.51 9.42 4.14
N SER A 89 2.23 9.68 4.37
CA SER A 89 1.50 9.14 5.52
C SER A 89 0.19 8.52 5.07
N ALA A 90 -0.11 7.33 5.62
CA ALA A 90 -1.39 6.66 5.44
C ALA A 90 -1.87 6.06 6.77
N ALA A 91 -3.04 6.46 7.21
CA ALA A 91 -3.61 5.99 8.47
C ALA A 91 -5.14 5.91 8.42
N VAL A 92 -5.68 4.97 9.17
CA VAL A 92 -7.12 4.87 9.43
C VAL A 92 -7.39 5.39 10.84
N VAL A 93 -8.33 6.33 10.96
CA VAL A 93 -8.64 6.99 12.23
C VAL A 93 -10.03 6.61 12.70
N GLY A 94 -10.09 6.06 13.91
CA GLY A 94 -11.32 5.70 14.58
C GLY A 94 -11.52 6.42 15.92
N THR A 95 -12.48 5.94 16.67
CA THR A 95 -12.81 6.47 18.01
C THR A 95 -12.55 5.39 19.05
N VAL A 96 -11.93 5.78 20.15
CA VAL A 96 -11.75 4.93 21.33
C VAL A 96 -13.11 4.65 21.96
N THR A 97 -13.42 3.39 22.16
CA THR A 97 -14.65 2.95 22.81
C THR A 97 -14.44 2.76 24.32
N TYR A 98 -13.32 2.16 24.69
CA TYR A 98 -13.04 1.79 26.08
C TYR A 98 -11.54 1.71 26.34
N VAL A 99 -11.11 2.09 27.53
CA VAL A 99 -9.72 1.96 28.01
C VAL A 99 -9.73 1.41 29.41
N GLU A 100 -9.00 0.32 29.65
CA GLU A 100 -8.78 -0.25 30.99
C GLU A 100 -7.31 -0.64 31.15
N GLY A 101 -6.60 0.05 32.05
CA GLY A 101 -5.17 -0.16 32.23
C GLY A 101 -4.40 0.12 30.95
N LYS A 102 -3.87 -0.94 30.33
CA LYS A 102 -3.17 -0.85 29.02
C LYS A 102 -4.05 -1.25 27.84
N ASP A 103 -5.20 -1.86 28.08
CA ASP A 103 -6.07 -2.38 27.05
C ASP A 103 -6.96 -1.28 26.46
N VAL A 104 -7.03 -1.24 25.16
CA VAL A 104 -7.81 -0.25 24.39
C VAL A 104 -8.73 -0.98 23.43
N LEU A 105 -10.03 -0.64 23.45
CA LEU A 105 -11.00 -1.03 22.43
C LEU A 105 -11.40 0.20 21.63
N ALA A 106 -11.43 0.08 20.32
CA ALA A 106 -11.72 1.21 19.45
C ALA A 106 -12.40 0.80 18.12
N PHE A 107 -12.79 1.79 17.35
CA PHE A 107 -13.44 1.79 16.03
C PHE A 107 -14.94 1.47 16.12
N GLY A 108 -15.36 0.43 16.86
CA GLY A 108 -16.76 -0.03 16.88
C GLY A 108 -17.22 -0.74 15.59
N HIS A 109 -16.30 -0.99 14.67
CA HIS A 109 -16.45 -1.73 13.42
C HIS A 109 -15.13 -2.39 13.06
N PRO A 110 -15.12 -3.37 12.14
CA PRO A 110 -13.88 -3.99 11.70
C PRO A 110 -13.02 -3.00 10.90
N PHE A 111 -11.72 -3.20 10.93
CA PHE A 111 -10.77 -2.51 10.06
C PHE A 111 -10.50 -3.35 8.80
N LEU A 112 -9.73 -4.44 8.91
CA LEU A 112 -9.41 -5.38 7.83
C LEU A 112 -10.00 -6.78 8.07
N GLN A 113 -10.55 -7.04 9.24
CA GLN A 113 -11.05 -8.34 9.70
C GLN A 113 -9.98 -9.46 9.67
N THR A 114 -8.73 -9.12 9.90
CA THR A 114 -7.61 -10.07 9.85
C THR A 114 -7.53 -10.99 11.05
N GLY A 115 -8.31 -10.73 12.09
CA GLY A 115 -8.28 -11.45 13.36
C GLY A 115 -7.14 -10.98 14.23
N ASN A 116 -5.98 -11.61 14.16
CA ASN A 116 -4.76 -11.10 14.78
C ASN A 116 -4.19 -9.98 13.93
N ALA A 117 -3.76 -8.91 14.59
CA ALA A 117 -3.16 -7.74 13.96
C ALA A 117 -1.84 -7.38 14.65
N ASN A 118 -0.98 -6.66 13.94
CA ASN A 118 0.26 -6.15 14.49
C ASN A 118 0.58 -4.81 13.83
N LEU A 119 -0.16 -3.76 14.24
CA LEU A 119 -0.07 -2.45 13.63
C LEU A 119 0.25 -1.38 14.69
N PRO A 120 1.05 -0.35 14.37
CA PRO A 120 1.25 0.76 15.28
C PRO A 120 -0.07 1.47 15.57
N MET A 121 -0.33 1.67 16.87
CA MET A 121 -1.45 2.45 17.36
C MET A 121 -0.95 3.83 17.78
N ALA A 122 -1.53 4.87 17.22
CA ALA A 122 -1.18 6.24 17.52
C ALA A 122 -2.37 7.03 18.08
N SER A 123 -2.08 8.05 18.88
CA SER A 123 -3.05 9.11 19.13
C SER A 123 -3.29 9.86 17.82
N ALA A 124 -4.46 10.48 17.65
CA ALA A 124 -4.78 11.20 16.43
C ALA A 124 -5.39 12.57 16.74
N TYR A 125 -4.96 13.58 15.97
CA TYR A 125 -5.53 14.91 16.00
C TYR A 125 -6.51 15.09 14.85
N VAL A 126 -7.74 15.48 15.17
CA VAL A 126 -8.81 15.72 14.18
C VAL A 126 -8.87 17.21 13.88
N TYR A 127 -8.61 17.57 12.61
CA TYR A 127 -8.71 18.94 12.12
C TYR A 127 -10.16 19.36 11.88
N THR A 128 -10.92 18.45 11.27
CA THR A 128 -12.32 18.67 10.93
C THR A 128 -13.03 17.33 10.68
N VAL A 129 -14.34 17.38 10.65
CA VAL A 129 -15.18 16.25 10.25
C VAL A 129 -15.93 16.64 8.98
N LEU A 130 -15.73 15.89 7.92
CA LEU A 130 -16.54 16.01 6.71
C LEU A 130 -17.87 15.31 6.96
N CYS A 131 -18.88 16.08 7.24
CA CYS A 131 -20.22 15.54 7.54
C CYS A 131 -20.91 15.06 6.27
N SER A 132 -21.46 13.85 6.32
CA SER A 132 -22.30 13.28 5.28
C SER A 132 -23.46 12.53 5.91
N GLN A 133 -24.58 12.44 5.21
CA GLN A 133 -25.73 11.65 5.66
C GLN A 133 -25.45 10.14 5.65
N SER A 134 -24.57 9.68 4.77
CA SER A 134 -24.25 8.27 4.62
C SER A 134 -22.98 7.85 5.37
N ASN A 135 -21.94 8.69 5.35
CA ASN A 135 -20.66 8.37 5.97
C ASN A 135 -19.85 9.64 6.27
N SER A 136 -19.75 10.01 7.53
CA SER A 136 -18.93 11.15 7.96
C SER A 136 -17.46 10.72 8.13
N VAL A 137 -16.55 11.52 7.62
CA VAL A 137 -15.09 11.22 7.62
C VAL A 137 -14.37 12.22 8.51
N LYS A 138 -13.55 11.71 9.43
CA LYS A 138 -12.60 12.52 10.21
C LYS A 138 -11.38 12.83 9.37
N MET A 139 -11.14 14.10 9.08
CA MET A 139 -9.86 14.57 8.55
C MET A 139 -8.91 14.74 9.72
N ALA A 140 -7.97 13.82 9.86
CA ALA A 140 -7.12 13.70 11.03
C ALA A 140 -5.72 13.20 10.64
N SER A 141 -4.73 13.47 11.49
CA SER A 141 -3.37 12.93 11.36
C SER A 141 -2.99 12.17 12.63
N PRO A 142 -2.23 11.08 12.50
CA PRO A 142 -1.53 10.45 13.63
C PRO A 142 -0.57 11.46 14.25
N VAL A 143 -0.43 11.41 15.58
CA VAL A 143 0.44 12.32 16.34
C VAL A 143 1.61 11.56 16.95
N GLU A 144 1.34 10.67 17.90
CA GLU A 144 2.34 9.91 18.63
C GLU A 144 1.95 8.44 18.66
N VAL A 145 2.92 7.56 18.37
CA VAL A 145 2.72 6.11 18.55
C VAL A 145 2.68 5.81 20.03
N ILE A 146 1.56 5.31 20.50
CA ILE A 146 1.26 5.09 21.91
C ILE A 146 1.10 3.62 22.28
N GLY A 147 1.05 2.74 21.29
CA GLY A 147 0.84 1.32 21.52
C GLY A 147 0.79 0.52 20.22
N ARG A 148 0.25 -0.68 20.32
CA ARG A 148 0.07 -1.64 19.24
C ARG A 148 -1.37 -2.13 19.16
N ILE A 149 -1.92 -2.19 17.97
CA ILE A 149 -3.17 -2.90 17.67
C ILE A 149 -2.81 -4.38 17.54
N CYS A 150 -3.41 -5.22 18.39
CA CYS A 150 -3.15 -6.67 18.42
C CYS A 150 -4.30 -7.52 17.88
N GLN A 151 -5.50 -6.96 17.80
CA GLN A 151 -6.68 -7.64 17.26
C GLN A 151 -7.51 -6.71 16.36
N ASP A 152 -8.08 -7.29 15.32
CA ASP A 152 -9.02 -6.66 14.41
C ASP A 152 -10.18 -7.65 14.17
N ARG A 153 -11.26 -7.44 14.88
CA ARG A 153 -12.44 -8.31 14.91
C ARG A 153 -13.65 -7.61 14.29
N LYS A 154 -14.71 -8.37 14.06
CA LYS A 154 -15.95 -7.84 13.47
C LYS A 154 -16.56 -6.70 14.27
N SER A 155 -16.36 -6.67 15.58
CA SER A 155 -16.91 -5.66 16.50
C SER A 155 -16.00 -4.44 16.71
N GLY A 156 -14.74 -4.47 16.24
CA GLY A 156 -13.78 -3.41 16.41
C GLY A 156 -12.35 -3.91 16.53
N ILE A 157 -11.44 -3.00 16.89
CA ILE A 157 -10.04 -3.31 17.13
C ILE A 157 -9.74 -3.33 18.63
N ALA A 158 -8.75 -4.15 19.02
CA ALA A 158 -8.14 -4.11 20.34
C ALA A 158 -6.66 -3.80 20.23
N GLY A 159 -6.16 -2.97 21.13
CA GLY A 159 -4.76 -2.58 21.21
C GLY A 159 -4.24 -2.55 22.64
N VAL A 160 -2.90 -2.49 22.77
CA VAL A 160 -2.21 -2.44 24.06
C VAL A 160 -1.29 -1.22 24.08
N LEU A 161 -1.46 -0.37 25.10
CA LEU A 161 -0.62 0.81 25.33
C LEU A 161 0.80 0.42 25.76
N GLY A 162 1.79 1.16 25.25
CA GLY A 162 3.19 0.97 25.58
C GLY A 162 3.86 -0.20 24.87
N GLU A 163 3.15 -0.96 24.04
CA GLU A 163 3.74 -1.96 23.14
C GLU A 163 4.05 -1.34 21.78
N SER A 164 5.02 -1.92 21.06
CA SER A 164 5.40 -1.51 19.71
C SER A 164 5.00 -2.56 18.68
N ALA A 165 4.62 -2.12 17.50
CA ALA A 165 4.50 -2.97 16.32
C ALA A 165 5.65 -2.65 15.36
N PRO A 166 6.28 -3.67 14.73
CA PRO A 166 7.31 -3.44 13.74
C PRO A 166 6.71 -2.80 12.49
N MET A 167 7.51 -1.98 11.84
CA MET A 167 7.24 -1.49 10.49
C MET A 167 8.40 -1.86 9.58
N ILE A 168 8.14 -2.02 8.30
CA ILE A 168 9.13 -2.36 7.30
C ILE A 168 9.74 -1.06 6.75
N PRO A 169 11.03 -0.77 7.00
CA PRO A 169 11.73 0.31 6.33
C PRO A 169 11.74 0.09 4.82
N CYS A 170 11.36 1.11 4.07
CA CYS A 170 11.31 1.10 2.62
C CYS A 170 12.03 2.32 2.08
N HIS A 171 13.16 2.11 1.40
CA HIS A 171 13.95 3.14 0.76
C HIS A 171 13.73 3.10 -0.75
N ILE A 172 13.36 4.23 -1.35
CA ILE A 172 13.09 4.34 -2.78
C ILE A 172 14.01 5.40 -3.39
N GLU A 173 14.82 5.00 -4.34
CA GLU A 173 15.63 5.89 -5.15
C GLU A 173 15.05 5.95 -6.56
N VAL A 174 14.78 7.17 -7.04
CA VAL A 174 14.31 7.42 -8.42
C VAL A 174 15.33 8.29 -9.13
N GLU A 175 15.86 7.80 -10.24
CA GLU A 175 16.77 8.50 -11.16
C GLU A 175 16.06 8.72 -12.50
N GLY A 176 15.70 9.95 -12.79
CA GLY A 176 15.07 10.39 -14.04
C GLY A 176 15.66 11.72 -14.49
N SER A 177 14.84 12.74 -14.71
CA SER A 177 15.28 14.13 -14.97
C SER A 177 16.07 14.71 -13.80
N GLN A 178 15.85 14.20 -12.62
CA GLN A 178 16.61 14.43 -11.39
C GLN A 178 16.74 13.12 -10.62
N LYS A 179 17.62 13.12 -9.62
CA LYS A 179 17.76 11.98 -8.71
C LYS A 179 17.24 12.37 -7.35
N LEU A 180 16.20 11.66 -6.87
CA LEU A 180 15.60 11.87 -5.55
C LEU A 180 15.50 10.55 -4.79
N THR A 181 15.52 10.66 -3.48
CA THR A 181 15.34 9.53 -2.55
C THR A 181 14.18 9.80 -1.63
N TYR A 182 13.49 8.73 -1.26
CA TYR A 182 12.32 8.77 -0.37
C TYR A 182 12.45 7.66 0.67
N ASP A 183 12.16 7.99 1.91
CA ASP A 183 12.20 7.06 3.02
C ASP A 183 10.81 6.90 3.65
N PHE A 184 10.35 5.66 3.72
CA PHE A 184 9.07 5.27 4.28
C PHE A 184 9.25 4.16 5.29
N GLU A 185 8.28 4.04 6.19
CA GLU A 185 8.06 2.84 6.99
C GLU A 185 6.65 2.33 6.70
N LEU A 186 6.54 1.07 6.32
CA LEU A 186 5.29 0.43 5.90
C LEU A 186 4.85 -0.57 6.96
N ALA A 187 3.55 -0.66 7.21
CA ALA A 187 3.00 -1.69 8.09
C ALA A 187 3.32 -3.09 7.55
N ASP A 188 3.78 -3.98 8.43
CA ASP A 188 3.96 -5.41 8.11
C ASP A 188 2.61 -6.12 8.13
N ASN A 189 1.95 -6.14 6.97
CA ASN A 189 0.66 -6.77 6.77
C ASN A 189 0.60 -7.44 5.41
N LYS A 190 0.45 -8.76 5.38
CA LYS A 190 0.48 -9.57 4.13
C LYS A 190 -0.49 -9.05 3.07
N LEU A 191 -1.66 -8.56 3.48
CA LEU A 191 -2.69 -8.07 2.56
C LEU A 191 -2.34 -6.70 1.98
N LEU A 192 -1.79 -5.79 2.80
CA LEU A 192 -1.60 -4.40 2.43
C LEU A 192 -0.19 -4.06 1.97
N THR A 193 0.86 -4.70 2.51
CA THR A 193 2.26 -4.33 2.25
C THR A 193 2.57 -4.20 0.75
N PRO A 194 2.17 -5.13 -0.16
CA PRO A 194 2.44 -4.95 -1.59
C PRO A 194 1.79 -3.69 -2.18
N SER A 195 0.54 -3.41 -1.81
CA SER A 195 -0.17 -2.21 -2.26
C SER A 195 0.44 -0.93 -1.72
N LEU A 196 0.94 -0.94 -0.48
CA LEU A 196 1.64 0.19 0.12
C LEU A 196 2.98 0.47 -0.57
N VAL A 197 3.74 -0.59 -0.90
CA VAL A 197 4.98 -0.47 -1.71
C VAL A 197 4.68 0.14 -3.07
N LEU A 198 3.65 -0.36 -3.76
CA LEU A 198 3.26 0.17 -5.07
C LEU A 198 2.85 1.64 -4.98
N MET A 199 2.06 2.03 -3.99
CA MET A 199 1.65 3.41 -3.76
C MET A 199 2.86 4.32 -3.49
N ALA A 200 3.78 3.90 -2.61
CA ALA A 200 4.98 4.67 -2.31
C ALA A 200 5.87 4.84 -3.54
N ALA A 201 6.07 3.78 -4.31
CA ALA A 201 6.86 3.81 -5.54
C ALA A 201 6.25 4.70 -6.62
N GLN A 202 4.94 4.62 -6.85
CA GLN A 202 4.23 5.49 -7.79
C GLN A 202 4.32 6.95 -7.38
N SER A 203 4.14 7.24 -6.09
CA SER A 203 4.25 8.60 -5.57
C SER A 203 5.66 9.16 -5.78
N ALA A 204 6.69 8.36 -5.49
CA ALA A 204 8.09 8.74 -5.69
C ALA A 204 8.39 9.03 -7.17
N VAL A 205 7.91 8.19 -8.09
CA VAL A 205 8.08 8.40 -9.54
C VAL A 205 7.41 9.69 -9.99
N LEU A 206 6.14 9.92 -9.61
CA LEU A 206 5.40 11.13 -10.03
C LEU A 206 5.98 12.42 -9.44
N CYS A 207 6.54 12.38 -8.24
CA CYS A 207 7.23 13.51 -7.65
C CYS A 207 8.57 13.83 -8.36
N THR A 208 9.24 12.79 -8.90
CA THR A 208 10.55 12.94 -9.55
C THR A 208 10.45 13.21 -11.04
N GLU A 209 9.55 12.50 -11.75
CA GLU A 209 9.46 12.55 -13.21
C GLU A 209 8.00 12.70 -13.67
N ARG A 210 7.69 13.84 -14.25
CA ARG A 210 6.35 14.18 -14.75
C ARG A 210 6.23 14.11 -16.26
N LYS A 211 7.34 13.87 -16.98
CA LYS A 211 7.29 13.77 -18.43
C LYS A 211 6.53 12.52 -18.87
N VAL A 212 5.66 12.69 -19.83
CA VAL A 212 4.95 11.61 -20.52
C VAL A 212 5.62 11.39 -21.86
N GLY A 213 5.81 10.16 -22.27
CA GLY A 213 6.42 9.81 -23.54
C GLY A 213 7.16 8.49 -23.50
N GLU A 214 7.80 8.16 -24.62
CA GLU A 214 8.58 6.93 -24.75
C GLU A 214 9.77 6.92 -23.81
N LYS A 215 9.81 5.90 -22.96
CA LYS A 215 10.90 5.73 -21.98
C LYS A 215 11.16 4.26 -21.67
N SER A 216 12.37 3.97 -21.28
CA SER A 216 12.71 2.69 -20.64
C SER A 216 12.85 2.89 -19.14
N VAL A 217 12.23 2.01 -18.38
CA VAL A 217 12.24 2.04 -16.92
C VAL A 217 12.92 0.77 -16.43
N ASN A 218 14.07 0.91 -15.77
CA ASN A 218 14.71 -0.17 -15.05
C ASN A 218 14.25 -0.10 -13.59
N VAL A 219 13.65 -1.16 -13.10
CA VAL A 219 13.17 -1.27 -11.73
C VAL A 219 13.84 -2.45 -11.05
N LYS A 220 14.48 -2.19 -9.91
CA LYS A 220 15.08 -3.20 -9.06
C LYS A 220 14.53 -3.10 -7.66
N LEU A 221 13.80 -4.12 -7.24
CA LEU A 221 13.33 -4.31 -5.87
C LEU A 221 14.26 -5.30 -5.18
N SER A 222 14.75 -4.94 -4.00
CA SER A 222 15.54 -5.79 -3.12
C SER A 222 14.84 -5.89 -1.77
N ALA A 223 14.39 -7.08 -1.39
CA ALA A 223 13.72 -7.34 -0.13
C ALA A 223 14.59 -8.23 0.78
N ARG A 224 14.87 -7.75 1.99
CA ARG A 224 15.50 -8.56 3.03
C ARG A 224 14.43 -9.29 3.80
N ILE A 225 14.47 -10.62 3.72
CA ILE A 225 13.53 -11.50 4.40
C ILE A 225 14.22 -12.10 5.62
N GLU A 226 13.53 -12.15 6.74
CA GLU A 226 14.02 -12.79 7.96
C GLU A 226 14.48 -14.24 7.67
N ARG A 227 15.56 -14.66 8.30
CA ARG A 227 16.18 -16.00 8.16
C ARG A 227 16.87 -16.29 6.82
N TYR A 228 16.88 -15.35 5.87
CA TYR A 228 17.62 -15.48 4.61
C TYR A 228 18.79 -14.49 4.60
N GLU A 229 20.00 -15.02 4.36
CA GLU A 229 21.22 -14.20 4.33
C GLU A 229 21.25 -13.24 3.14
N LYS A 230 20.75 -13.71 1.99
CA LYS A 230 20.75 -12.92 0.76
C LYS A 230 19.36 -12.29 0.55
N PRO A 231 19.32 -11.02 0.13
CA PRO A 231 18.04 -10.40 -0.24
C PRO A 231 17.45 -11.10 -1.47
N VAL A 232 16.12 -11.13 -1.51
CA VAL A 232 15.41 -11.45 -2.74
C VAL A 232 15.46 -10.23 -3.65
N VAL A 233 15.95 -10.43 -4.87
CA VAL A 233 16.08 -9.37 -5.87
C VAL A 233 15.14 -9.66 -7.03
N ILE A 234 14.28 -8.70 -7.37
CA ILE A 234 13.42 -8.71 -8.54
C ILE A 234 13.82 -7.50 -9.38
N GLU A 235 14.33 -7.74 -10.59
CA GLU A 235 14.83 -6.67 -11.46
C GLU A 235 14.38 -6.93 -12.90
N ASN A 236 13.91 -5.86 -13.56
CA ASN A 236 13.58 -5.93 -14.98
C ASN A 236 13.65 -4.54 -15.62
N VAL A 237 13.72 -4.51 -16.95
CA VAL A 237 13.67 -3.31 -17.79
C VAL A 237 12.38 -3.35 -18.60
N PHE A 238 11.63 -2.28 -18.55
CA PHE A 238 10.36 -2.13 -19.25
C PHE A 238 10.44 -0.95 -20.22
N TYR A 239 9.70 -1.05 -21.30
CA TYR A 239 9.38 0.09 -22.16
C TYR A 239 7.93 0.49 -21.93
N GLU A 240 7.68 1.74 -21.69
CA GLU A 240 6.34 2.25 -21.46
C GLU A 240 6.16 3.72 -21.89
N LEU A 241 4.90 4.08 -22.11
CA LEU A 241 4.47 5.42 -22.49
C LEU A 241 3.87 6.18 -21.32
N ASP A 242 3.51 5.47 -20.26
CA ASP A 242 2.88 6.00 -19.05
C ASP A 242 3.89 6.14 -17.90
N GLN A 243 3.44 6.62 -16.77
CA GLN A 243 4.21 7.03 -15.58
C GLN A 243 4.71 5.85 -14.73
N SER A 244 5.28 4.84 -15.37
CA SER A 244 5.89 3.65 -14.71
C SER A 244 4.90 2.77 -13.93
N TRP A 245 3.59 2.92 -14.19
CA TRP A 245 2.57 2.10 -13.53
C TRP A 245 2.70 0.61 -13.89
N PHE A 246 2.90 0.33 -15.17
CA PHE A 246 3.04 -1.03 -15.67
C PHE A 246 4.28 -1.71 -15.08
N SER A 247 5.46 -1.05 -15.16
CA SER A 247 6.72 -1.60 -14.66
C SER A 247 6.68 -1.86 -13.17
N LEU A 248 6.17 -0.92 -12.36
CA LEU A 248 6.08 -1.07 -10.92
C LEU A 248 5.13 -2.19 -10.51
N ASN A 249 3.98 -2.32 -11.19
CA ASN A 249 3.08 -3.45 -10.94
C ASN A 249 3.75 -4.80 -11.19
N HIS A 250 4.48 -4.93 -12.33
CA HIS A 250 5.16 -6.18 -12.68
C HIS A 250 6.32 -6.54 -11.74
N ILE A 251 6.90 -5.57 -11.04
CA ILE A 251 7.92 -5.81 -10.01
C ILE A 251 7.28 -6.14 -8.66
N VAL A 252 6.19 -5.47 -8.29
CA VAL A 252 5.52 -5.69 -7.00
C VAL A 252 4.72 -6.99 -6.96
N GLN A 253 4.16 -7.46 -8.08
CA GLN A 253 3.40 -8.71 -8.12
C GLN A 253 4.19 -9.96 -7.67
N PRO A 254 5.41 -10.26 -8.19
CA PRO A 254 6.21 -11.38 -7.68
C PRO A 254 6.57 -11.22 -6.21
N PHE A 255 6.83 -10.00 -5.74
CA PHE A 255 7.04 -9.72 -4.33
C PHE A 255 5.80 -10.05 -3.48
N ALA A 256 4.61 -9.70 -3.95
CA ALA A 256 3.35 -10.06 -3.31
C ALA A 256 3.16 -11.59 -3.24
N MET A 257 3.53 -12.33 -4.29
CA MET A 257 3.48 -13.80 -4.27
C MET A 257 4.41 -14.40 -3.21
N ILE A 258 5.59 -13.81 -2.98
CA ILE A 258 6.53 -14.25 -1.96
C ILE A 258 5.94 -14.02 -0.56
N ILE A 259 5.42 -12.83 -0.29
CA ILE A 259 4.81 -12.51 1.02
C ILE A 259 3.58 -13.37 1.30
N ASN A 260 2.76 -13.63 0.29
CA ASN A 260 1.51 -14.37 0.42
C ASN A 260 1.65 -15.88 0.17
N ASN A 261 2.88 -16.42 0.12
CA ASN A 261 3.05 -17.87 -0.07
C ASN A 261 2.40 -18.66 1.08
N GLN A 262 1.94 -19.87 0.75
CA GLN A 262 1.20 -20.72 1.69
C GLN A 262 2.09 -21.71 2.47
N PHE A 263 3.40 -21.75 2.18
CA PHE A 263 4.29 -22.77 2.72
C PHE A 263 4.93 -22.36 4.04
N GLN A 264 5.22 -21.05 4.18
CA GLN A 264 5.84 -20.50 5.40
C GLN A 264 5.46 -19.06 5.61
N GLU A 265 5.54 -18.61 6.85
CA GLU A 265 5.38 -17.20 7.18
C GLU A 265 6.63 -16.42 6.74
N VAL A 266 6.41 -15.31 6.03
CA VAL A 266 7.47 -14.44 5.52
C VAL A 266 7.41 -13.10 6.23
N HIS A 267 8.49 -12.74 6.91
CA HIS A 267 8.67 -11.42 7.53
C HIS A 267 9.72 -10.65 6.73
N VAL A 268 9.36 -9.45 6.31
CA VAL A 268 10.24 -8.57 5.54
C VAL A 268 10.86 -7.54 6.46
N ASN A 269 12.19 -7.52 6.54
CA ASN A 269 12.92 -6.61 7.42
C ASN A 269 13.26 -5.28 6.77
N ARG A 270 13.35 -5.23 5.43
CA ARG A 270 13.66 -4.03 4.68
C ARG A 270 13.31 -4.21 3.20
N ILE A 271 12.92 -3.13 2.56
CA ILE A 271 12.68 -3.04 1.12
C ILE A 271 13.51 -1.87 0.57
N ASP A 272 14.32 -2.13 -0.46
CA ASP A 272 15.03 -1.11 -1.21
C ASP A 272 14.54 -1.16 -2.67
N LEU A 273 14.12 -0.03 -3.21
CA LEU A 273 13.63 0.11 -4.58
C LEU A 273 14.52 1.11 -5.34
N ASN A 274 15.12 0.67 -6.44
CA ASN A 274 15.84 1.54 -7.35
C ASN A 274 15.10 1.60 -8.68
N ILE A 275 14.73 2.81 -9.10
CA ILE A 275 13.96 3.07 -10.31
C ILE A 275 14.78 4.03 -11.18
N LYS A 276 15.19 3.56 -12.37
CA LYS A 276 15.94 4.37 -13.32
C LYS A 276 15.11 4.58 -14.59
N ILE A 277 14.81 5.83 -14.89
CA ILE A 277 14.00 6.25 -16.03
C ILE A 277 14.92 6.85 -17.09
N LEU A 278 14.85 6.33 -18.31
CA LEU A 278 15.68 6.73 -19.44
C LEU A 278 14.78 7.18 -20.59
N ASP A 279 14.97 8.40 -21.08
CA ASP A 279 14.25 8.97 -22.24
C ASP A 279 14.71 8.36 -23.58
N ILE A 280 14.93 7.04 -23.58
CA ILE A 280 15.32 6.25 -24.76
C ILE A 280 14.62 4.90 -24.73
N ARG A 281 14.33 4.35 -25.87
CA ARG A 281 13.78 3.01 -26.02
C ARG A 281 14.91 1.98 -25.99
N LYS A 282 14.95 1.14 -24.94
CA LYS A 282 15.89 0.03 -24.78
C LYS A 282 15.18 -1.32 -24.93
N THR A 283 14.60 -1.55 -26.11
CA THR A 283 13.92 -2.81 -26.43
C THR A 283 14.43 -3.38 -27.76
N ALA A 284 14.28 -4.68 -27.92
CA ALA A 284 14.56 -5.37 -29.17
C ALA A 284 13.43 -6.37 -29.44
N TYR A 285 13.20 -6.66 -30.71
CA TYR A 285 12.36 -7.78 -31.13
C TYR A 285 13.17 -9.06 -31.23
N ILE A 286 12.59 -10.19 -30.84
CA ILE A 286 13.13 -11.50 -31.21
C ILE A 286 12.74 -11.72 -32.67
N GLU A 287 13.73 -11.66 -33.56
CA GLU A 287 13.53 -11.82 -34.99
C GLU A 287 13.47 -13.29 -35.39
N SER A 288 14.34 -14.12 -34.79
CA SER A 288 14.32 -15.55 -35.01
C SER A 288 14.90 -16.32 -33.81
N ILE A 289 14.46 -17.55 -33.68
CA ILE A 289 15.03 -18.53 -32.73
C ILE A 289 15.36 -19.78 -33.52
N SER A 290 16.61 -20.25 -33.43
CA SER A 290 17.03 -21.52 -34.00
C SER A 290 17.65 -22.42 -32.96
N VAL A 291 17.55 -23.71 -33.19
CA VAL A 291 18.05 -24.77 -32.26
C VAL A 291 18.89 -25.72 -33.08
N ASP A 292 20.07 -26.07 -32.55
CA ASP A 292 21.04 -26.96 -33.21
C ASP A 292 20.49 -28.39 -33.38
N LYS A 293 19.57 -28.84 -32.51
CA LYS A 293 19.03 -30.20 -32.51
C LYS A 293 17.50 -30.20 -32.49
N LYS A 294 16.88 -30.92 -33.42
CA LYS A 294 15.42 -31.07 -33.50
C LYS A 294 14.85 -32.11 -32.53
N GLN A 295 15.69 -33.06 -32.08
CA GLN A 295 15.29 -34.13 -31.15
C GLN A 295 16.42 -34.29 -30.12
N VAL A 296 16.05 -34.37 -28.84
CA VAL A 296 16.98 -34.49 -27.73
C VAL A 296 16.42 -35.45 -26.69
N LYS A 297 17.31 -36.03 -25.87
CA LYS A 297 16.93 -36.84 -24.71
C LYS A 297 17.10 -36.01 -23.44
N PRO A 298 16.39 -36.37 -22.35
CA PRO A 298 16.63 -35.76 -21.05
C PRO A 298 18.11 -35.85 -20.65
N GLY A 299 18.72 -34.69 -20.31
CA GLY A 299 20.15 -34.57 -19.99
C GLY A 299 21.04 -34.09 -21.14
N ASP A 300 20.53 -34.03 -22.37
CA ASP A 300 21.28 -33.48 -23.51
C ASP A 300 21.41 -31.95 -23.41
N THR A 301 22.53 -31.43 -23.87
CA THR A 301 22.73 -29.97 -24.04
C THR A 301 22.26 -29.55 -25.43
N VAL A 302 21.52 -28.46 -25.49
CA VAL A 302 21.02 -27.84 -26.73
C VAL A 302 21.54 -26.42 -26.81
N GLN A 303 22.02 -26.05 -28.00
CA GLN A 303 22.37 -24.67 -28.30
C GLN A 303 21.15 -23.97 -28.92
N VAL A 304 20.80 -22.83 -28.37
CA VAL A 304 19.70 -21.98 -28.86
C VAL A 304 20.30 -20.65 -29.29
N ASP A 305 20.17 -20.32 -30.57
CA ASP A 305 20.58 -19.03 -31.14
C ASP A 305 19.36 -18.14 -31.29
N VAL A 306 19.44 -16.94 -30.69
CA VAL A 306 18.37 -15.94 -30.71
C VAL A 306 18.87 -14.69 -31.43
N SER A 307 18.27 -14.37 -32.57
CA SER A 307 18.53 -13.12 -33.29
C SER A 307 17.64 -12.02 -32.75
N LEU A 308 18.25 -10.91 -32.33
CA LEU A 308 17.55 -9.73 -31.83
C LEU A 308 17.70 -8.59 -32.83
N LYS A 309 16.58 -7.92 -33.10
CA LYS A 309 16.54 -6.67 -33.86
C LYS A 309 16.27 -5.52 -32.92
N PRO A 310 17.23 -4.63 -32.66
CA PRO A 310 17.01 -3.46 -31.82
C PRO A 310 16.00 -2.51 -32.43
N PHE A 311 15.31 -1.77 -31.59
CA PHE A 311 14.35 -0.75 -31.98
C PHE A 311 15.04 0.52 -32.42
#